data_b38f6be6652b3a1607c8795cc1eb0b39
#
_entry.id   b38f6be6652b3a1607c8795cc1eb0b39
#
_cell.length_a   1.000
_cell.length_b   1.000
_cell.length_c   1.000
_cell.angle_alpha   90.00
_cell.angle_beta   90.00
_cell.angle_gamma   90.00
#
_symmetry.space_group_name_H-M   'P 1'
#
loop_
_entity.id
_entity.type
_entity.pdbx_description
1 polymer ?
#
loop_
_entity_poly.entity_id
_entity_poly.type
_entity_poly.pdbx_seq_one_letter_code
_entity_poly.pdbx_strand_id
1 'polypeptide(L)'
;MILLCRQYRKQLSELMSTRHLPVLLDESVQGLRAERGGVFVDATLGGGGHAEKILEAHPDNIVIGIDRDAQAIARTQKRLEAYGDRAIYVHAPFSSIESVVEQHANGKVDGILADLGVSSDQIEDRDRGFSFMQDGPLDMRMDATRQKASAASLLAEASEDEIESWLSTYGEERFARKIAHAIVKQRRFGQLLRTTQLADLVERTVSRGMGGHHPATRTFQAIRIAVNRELDEVSMLLECAPRLLVDGGRLAVISFHSLEDRLVKNSFRNEARSSDFVNVYKKGIVPCSDEVRSNTRSRSARLRVLSKETT
;
A
#
# COMPACT_ATOMS: atom_id res chain seq x y z
N MET A 1 -7.33 -44.79 3.39
CA MET A 1 -6.83 -43.91 2.32
C MET A 1 -7.63 -42.64 2.10
N ILE A 2 -8.96 -42.69 2.14
CA ILE A 2 -9.84 -41.50 1.94
C ILE A 2 -9.83 -40.49 3.12
N LEU A 3 -9.68 -40.98 4.35
CA LEU A 3 -9.60 -40.12 5.56
C LEU A 3 -8.26 -39.33 5.65
N LEU A 4 -7.15 -39.94 5.27
CA LEU A 4 -5.83 -39.27 5.20
C LEU A 4 -5.82 -38.15 4.15
N CYS A 5 -6.49 -38.36 3.01
CA CYS A 5 -6.59 -37.35 1.95
C CYS A 5 -7.46 -36.14 2.36
N ARG A 6 -8.49 -36.34 3.20
CA ARG A 6 -9.31 -35.25 3.76
C ARG A 6 -8.56 -34.45 4.83
N GLN A 7 -7.80 -35.12 5.68
CA GLN A 7 -7.00 -34.46 6.71
C GLN A 7 -5.84 -33.65 6.10
N TYR A 8 -5.20 -34.19 5.08
CA TYR A 8 -4.16 -33.49 4.31
C TYR A 8 -4.70 -32.28 3.54
N ARG A 9 -5.90 -32.39 2.93
CA ARG A 9 -6.58 -31.26 2.30
C ARG A 9 -7.01 -30.19 3.30
N LYS A 10 -7.43 -30.58 4.51
CA LYS A 10 -7.81 -29.64 5.56
C LYS A 10 -6.57 -28.92 6.11
N GLN A 11 -5.47 -29.62 6.34
CA GLN A 11 -4.18 -29.01 6.73
C GLN A 11 -3.61 -28.10 5.62
N LEU A 12 -3.69 -28.50 4.35
CA LEU A 12 -3.32 -27.64 3.23
C LEU A 12 -4.25 -26.41 3.10
N SER A 13 -5.54 -26.56 3.32
CA SER A 13 -6.48 -25.42 3.30
C SER A 13 -6.26 -24.48 4.49
N GLU A 14 -5.92 -25.00 5.67
CA GLU A 14 -5.59 -24.18 6.85
C GLU A 14 -4.20 -23.51 6.69
N LEU A 15 -3.22 -24.16 6.07
CA LEU A 15 -1.93 -23.57 5.68
C LEU A 15 -2.07 -22.54 4.54
N MET A 16 -3.03 -22.71 3.63
CA MET A 16 -3.33 -21.78 2.55
C MET A 16 -4.28 -20.64 2.99
N SER A 17 -5.05 -20.81 4.08
CA SER A 17 -6.00 -19.78 4.56
C SER A 17 -5.33 -18.58 5.23
N THR A 18 -4.03 -18.63 5.50
CA THR A 18 -3.25 -17.53 6.12
C THR A 18 -2.27 -16.86 5.15
N ARG A 19 -2.14 -17.32 3.91
CA ARG A 19 -1.31 -16.65 2.91
C ARG A 19 -2.12 -15.59 2.17
N HIS A 20 -1.93 -14.34 2.52
CA HIS A 20 -2.38 -13.23 1.70
C HIS A 20 -1.81 -13.36 0.30
N LEU A 21 -2.70 -13.46 -0.69
CA LEU A 21 -2.32 -13.39 -2.09
C LEU A 21 -2.08 -11.91 -2.44
N PRO A 22 -0.87 -11.55 -2.90
CA PRO A 22 -0.62 -10.21 -3.40
C PRO A 22 -1.57 -9.87 -4.55
N VAL A 23 -1.94 -8.60 -4.65
CA VAL A 23 -2.89 -8.14 -5.67
C VAL A 23 -2.15 -7.97 -6.99
N LEU A 24 -2.75 -8.43 -8.11
CA LEU A 24 -2.18 -8.32 -9.46
C LEU A 24 -0.74 -8.88 -9.53
N LEU A 25 -0.51 -10.02 -8.85
CA LEU A 25 0.83 -10.59 -8.66
C LEU A 25 1.53 -10.92 -9.97
N ASP A 26 0.88 -11.73 -10.82
CA ASP A 26 1.47 -12.17 -12.08
C ASP A 26 1.59 -11.01 -13.07
N GLU A 27 0.60 -10.11 -13.11
CA GLU A 27 0.60 -8.92 -13.95
C GLU A 27 1.73 -7.94 -13.57
N SER A 28 2.05 -7.84 -12.28
CA SER A 28 3.14 -6.99 -11.79
C SER A 28 4.51 -7.54 -12.20
N VAL A 29 4.74 -8.83 -12.00
CA VAL A 29 6.00 -9.51 -12.35
C VAL A 29 6.23 -9.49 -13.87
N GLN A 30 5.19 -9.77 -14.67
CA GLN A 30 5.23 -9.63 -16.13
C GLN A 30 5.43 -8.17 -16.56
N GLY A 31 4.76 -7.24 -15.88
CA GLY A 31 4.92 -5.80 -16.10
C GLY A 31 6.35 -5.35 -15.92
N LEU A 32 7.06 -5.88 -14.94
CA LEU A 32 8.47 -5.61 -14.64
C LEU A 32 9.45 -6.37 -15.59
N ARG A 33 9.00 -7.39 -16.32
CA ARG A 33 9.85 -8.31 -17.09
C ARG A 33 10.90 -9.03 -16.21
N ALA A 34 10.50 -9.45 -15.00
CA ALA A 34 11.41 -10.07 -14.06
C ALA A 34 12.02 -11.40 -14.55
N GLU A 35 11.46 -12.00 -15.61
CA GLU A 35 12.01 -13.18 -16.29
C GLU A 35 13.33 -12.91 -17.04
N ARG A 36 13.77 -11.66 -17.15
CA ARG A 36 15.02 -11.29 -17.84
C ARG A 36 16.26 -11.30 -16.94
N GLY A 37 16.06 -11.42 -15.64
CA GLY A 37 17.14 -11.23 -14.67
C GLY A 37 17.40 -9.76 -14.38
N GLY A 38 17.99 -9.46 -13.22
CA GLY A 38 18.38 -8.10 -12.85
C GLY A 38 18.15 -7.75 -11.39
N VAL A 39 18.30 -6.47 -11.08
CA VAL A 39 18.09 -5.90 -9.75
C VAL A 39 16.75 -5.19 -9.69
N PHE A 40 15.91 -5.59 -8.73
CA PHE A 40 14.58 -5.04 -8.55
C PHE A 40 14.43 -4.41 -7.17
N VAL A 41 13.64 -3.34 -7.09
CA VAL A 41 13.20 -2.77 -5.82
C VAL A 41 11.73 -3.10 -5.62
N ASP A 42 11.41 -3.71 -4.50
CA ASP A 42 10.04 -3.74 -3.97
C ASP A 42 9.95 -2.63 -2.91
N ALA A 43 9.40 -1.48 -3.30
CA ALA A 43 9.33 -0.28 -2.45
C ALA A 43 8.29 -0.40 -1.32
N THR A 44 7.49 -1.46 -1.34
CA THR A 44 6.40 -1.74 -0.40
C THR A 44 6.39 -3.23 -0.04
N LEU A 45 7.49 -3.68 0.53
CA LEU A 45 7.78 -5.11 0.74
C LEU A 45 6.65 -5.89 1.42
N GLY A 46 6.00 -5.30 2.43
CA GLY A 46 4.88 -5.89 3.15
C GLY A 46 5.13 -7.34 3.58
N GLY A 47 4.27 -8.25 3.14
CA GLY A 47 4.42 -9.70 3.38
C GLY A 47 5.37 -10.43 2.44
N GLY A 48 6.03 -9.71 1.51
CA GLY A 48 7.06 -10.23 0.61
C GLY A 48 6.55 -11.08 -0.56
N GLY A 49 5.26 -11.06 -0.84
CA GLY A 49 4.71 -11.93 -1.87
C GLY A 49 5.12 -11.55 -3.30
N HIS A 50 5.17 -10.25 -3.61
CA HIS A 50 5.71 -9.75 -4.88
C HIS A 50 7.22 -10.00 -4.97
N ALA A 51 7.97 -9.69 -3.90
CA ALA A 51 9.40 -9.94 -3.84
C ALA A 51 9.75 -11.42 -4.07
N GLU A 52 9.02 -12.36 -3.43
CA GLU A 52 9.19 -13.80 -3.64
C GLU A 52 8.98 -14.17 -5.11
N LYS A 53 7.90 -13.68 -5.72
CA LYS A 53 7.57 -13.97 -7.11
C LYS A 53 8.60 -13.41 -8.11
N ILE A 54 9.16 -12.23 -7.81
CA ILE A 54 10.26 -11.65 -8.60
C ILE A 54 11.51 -12.54 -8.48
N LEU A 55 11.86 -13.00 -7.25
CA LEU A 55 13.01 -13.87 -7.01
C LEU A 55 12.86 -15.25 -7.70
N GLU A 56 11.63 -15.77 -7.79
CA GLU A 56 11.30 -17.01 -8.49
C GLU A 56 11.39 -16.88 -10.02
N ALA A 57 11.14 -15.69 -10.57
CA ALA A 57 11.05 -15.48 -12.02
C ALA A 57 12.39 -15.68 -12.74
N HIS A 58 13.52 -15.45 -12.07
CA HIS A 58 14.86 -15.71 -12.63
C HIS A 58 15.89 -15.97 -11.52
N PRO A 59 16.85 -16.91 -11.71
CA PRO A 59 17.83 -17.25 -10.69
C PRO A 59 18.78 -16.10 -10.34
N ASP A 60 19.03 -15.18 -11.26
CA ASP A 60 19.92 -14.03 -11.06
C ASP A 60 19.18 -12.78 -10.52
N ASN A 61 17.87 -12.88 -10.25
CA ASN A 61 17.16 -11.76 -9.67
C ASN A 61 17.63 -11.47 -8.25
N ILE A 62 17.90 -10.19 -7.99
CA ILE A 62 18.13 -9.62 -6.67
C ILE A 62 16.95 -8.69 -6.37
N VAL A 63 16.39 -8.78 -5.18
CA VAL A 63 15.33 -7.89 -4.72
C VAL A 63 15.77 -7.09 -3.51
N ILE A 64 15.68 -5.78 -3.63
CA ILE A 64 15.86 -4.82 -2.52
C ILE A 64 14.47 -4.46 -2.02
N GLY A 65 14.06 -5.04 -0.90
CA GLY A 65 12.76 -4.81 -0.28
C GLY A 65 12.82 -3.65 0.71
N ILE A 66 12.02 -2.62 0.47
CA ILE A 66 11.88 -1.46 1.37
C ILE A 66 10.54 -1.56 2.07
N ASP A 67 10.52 -1.35 3.38
CA ASP A 67 9.28 -1.14 4.12
C ASP A 67 9.52 -0.19 5.29
N ARG A 68 8.53 0.64 5.58
CA ARG A 68 8.52 1.51 6.76
C ARG A 68 8.06 0.79 8.04
N ASP A 69 7.49 -0.41 7.90
CA ASP A 69 7.04 -1.26 9.00
C ASP A 69 8.11 -2.30 9.35
N ALA A 70 8.82 -2.09 10.46
CA ALA A 70 9.84 -3.02 10.94
C ALA A 70 9.30 -4.45 11.17
N GLN A 71 8.02 -4.59 11.52
CA GLN A 71 7.40 -5.90 11.69
C GLN A 71 7.21 -6.61 10.34
N ALA A 72 6.86 -5.87 9.29
CA ALA A 72 6.79 -6.41 7.93
C ALA A 72 8.17 -6.93 7.49
N ILE A 73 9.22 -6.15 7.68
CA ILE A 73 10.60 -6.57 7.41
C ILE A 73 10.94 -7.89 8.12
N ALA A 74 10.70 -7.96 9.45
CA ALA A 74 11.03 -9.15 10.23
C ALA A 74 10.26 -10.41 9.79
N ARG A 75 8.99 -10.26 9.40
CA ARG A 75 8.20 -11.38 8.85
C ARG A 75 8.72 -11.83 7.50
N THR A 76 9.02 -10.87 6.62
CA THR A 76 9.46 -11.16 5.25
C THR A 76 10.86 -11.74 5.20
N GLN A 77 11.77 -11.36 6.11
CA GLN A 77 13.08 -12.00 6.24
C GLN A 77 12.95 -13.51 6.47
N LYS A 78 12.04 -13.95 7.32
CA LYS A 78 11.79 -15.40 7.53
C LYS A 78 11.20 -16.08 6.30
N ARG A 79 10.30 -15.38 5.58
CA ARG A 79 9.67 -15.92 4.38
C ARG A 79 10.66 -16.13 3.25
N LEU A 80 11.57 -15.18 3.06
CA LEU A 80 12.52 -15.17 1.95
C LEU A 80 13.91 -15.70 2.33
N GLU A 81 14.07 -16.33 3.49
CA GLU A 81 15.34 -16.83 4.01
C GLU A 81 16.07 -17.75 3.01
N ALA A 82 15.31 -18.57 2.26
CA ALA A 82 15.85 -19.49 1.27
C ALA A 82 16.56 -18.80 0.09
N TYR A 83 16.32 -17.51 -0.13
CA TYR A 83 16.93 -16.77 -1.24
C TYR A 83 18.29 -16.15 -0.87
N GLY A 84 18.68 -16.18 0.42
CA GLY A 84 19.98 -15.70 0.89
C GLY A 84 20.26 -14.25 0.48
N ASP A 85 21.44 -14.01 -0.05
CA ASP A 85 21.93 -12.67 -0.43
C ASP A 85 21.15 -12.02 -1.59
N ARG A 86 20.27 -12.78 -2.26
CA ARG A 86 19.39 -12.22 -3.30
C ARG A 86 18.23 -11.40 -2.76
N ALA A 87 17.95 -11.49 -1.47
CA ALA A 87 16.90 -10.71 -0.79
C ALA A 87 17.53 -9.74 0.21
N ILE A 88 17.52 -8.46 -0.12
CA ILE A 88 18.05 -7.37 0.70
C ILE A 88 16.88 -6.63 1.35
N TYR A 89 17.00 -6.28 2.63
CA TYR A 89 15.90 -5.68 3.40
C TYR A 89 16.30 -4.32 3.97
N VAL A 90 15.50 -3.30 3.72
CA VAL A 90 15.77 -1.93 4.17
C VAL A 90 14.56 -1.37 4.92
N HIS A 91 14.73 -1.04 6.21
CA HIS A 91 13.70 -0.38 7.01
C HIS A 91 13.74 1.14 6.75
N ALA A 92 12.95 1.59 5.80
CA ALA A 92 12.86 3.00 5.38
C ALA A 92 11.48 3.31 4.75
N PRO A 93 11.07 4.59 4.68
CA PRO A 93 9.98 4.98 3.80
C PRO A 93 10.44 4.86 2.34
N PHE A 94 9.50 4.62 1.42
CA PHE A 94 9.86 4.49 0.00
C PHE A 94 10.28 5.82 -0.65
N SER A 95 10.04 6.96 -0.02
CA SER A 95 10.65 8.24 -0.39
C SER A 95 12.19 8.24 -0.28
N SER A 96 12.77 7.28 0.47
CA SER A 96 14.23 7.09 0.57
C SER A 96 14.81 6.23 -0.57
N ILE A 97 14.04 5.88 -1.59
CA ILE A 97 14.43 4.93 -2.64
C ILE A 97 15.73 5.32 -3.35
N GLU A 98 15.98 6.59 -3.58
CA GLU A 98 17.19 7.08 -4.26
C GLU A 98 18.46 6.68 -3.47
N SER A 99 18.50 6.96 -2.17
CA SER A 99 19.63 6.59 -1.31
C SER A 99 19.80 5.07 -1.18
N VAL A 100 18.67 4.32 -1.17
CA VAL A 100 18.71 2.86 -1.10
C VAL A 100 19.26 2.24 -2.39
N VAL A 101 18.83 2.73 -3.55
CA VAL A 101 19.34 2.27 -4.85
C VAL A 101 20.80 2.64 -5.04
N GLU A 102 21.22 3.82 -4.60
CA GLU A 102 22.64 4.19 -4.61
C GLU A 102 23.49 3.24 -3.77
N GLN A 103 23.04 2.93 -2.57
CA GLN A 103 23.78 2.07 -1.63
C GLN A 103 23.86 0.60 -2.07
N HIS A 104 22.80 0.06 -2.69
CA HIS A 104 22.68 -1.39 -2.93
C HIS A 104 22.72 -1.80 -4.40
N ALA A 105 22.62 -0.85 -5.35
CA ALA A 105 22.54 -1.11 -6.78
C ALA A 105 23.29 -0.09 -7.65
N ASN A 106 24.28 0.61 -7.09
CA ASN A 106 25.09 1.60 -7.81
C ASN A 106 24.25 2.62 -8.62
N GLY A 107 23.14 3.07 -8.02
CA GLY A 107 22.28 4.11 -8.55
C GLY A 107 21.26 3.71 -9.63
N LYS A 108 21.26 2.45 -10.09
CA LYS A 108 20.34 1.99 -11.15
C LYS A 108 19.79 0.59 -10.90
N VAL A 109 18.52 0.38 -11.35
CA VAL A 109 17.84 -0.91 -11.21
C VAL A 109 17.02 -1.24 -12.47
N ASP A 110 16.78 -2.53 -12.69
CA ASP A 110 16.01 -3.07 -13.82
C ASP A 110 14.49 -2.89 -13.63
N GLY A 111 14.04 -2.89 -12.37
CA GLY A 111 12.64 -2.66 -12.09
C GLY A 111 12.37 -2.15 -10.68
N ILE A 112 11.27 -1.40 -10.57
CA ILE A 112 10.75 -0.89 -9.30
C ILE A 112 9.27 -1.25 -9.22
N LEU A 113 8.86 -1.87 -8.11
CA LEU A 113 7.47 -2.13 -7.77
C LEU A 113 7.07 -1.28 -6.57
N ALA A 114 5.87 -0.72 -6.62
CA ALA A 114 5.21 -0.13 -5.46
C ALA A 114 3.75 -0.61 -5.40
N ASP A 115 3.41 -1.37 -4.37
CA ASP A 115 2.04 -1.80 -4.04
C ASP A 115 1.52 -0.88 -2.93
N LEU A 116 0.80 0.18 -3.32
CA LEU A 116 0.45 1.28 -2.43
C LEU A 116 -0.60 0.88 -1.39
N GLY A 117 -0.67 1.65 -0.32
CA GLY A 117 -1.67 1.50 0.74
C GLY A 117 -1.20 0.68 1.94
N VAL A 118 -2.14 0.04 2.62
CA VAL A 118 -1.90 -0.74 3.85
C VAL A 118 -1.93 -2.23 3.57
N SER A 119 -1.02 -2.96 4.18
CA SER A 119 -1.01 -4.42 4.07
C SER A 119 -2.21 -5.04 4.78
N SER A 120 -2.55 -6.26 4.36
CA SER A 120 -3.61 -7.02 5.03
C SER A 120 -3.30 -7.29 6.50
N ASP A 121 -2.05 -7.58 6.82
CA ASP A 121 -1.61 -7.79 8.21
C ASP A 121 -1.86 -6.56 9.07
N GLN A 122 -1.61 -5.35 8.53
CA GLN A 122 -1.88 -4.09 9.23
C GLN A 122 -3.38 -3.87 9.47
N ILE A 123 -4.24 -4.23 8.51
CA ILE A 123 -5.70 -4.09 8.65
C ILE A 123 -6.27 -5.11 9.64
N GLU A 124 -5.72 -6.32 9.69
CA GLU A 124 -6.19 -7.42 10.55
C GLU A 124 -5.68 -7.28 11.99
N ASP A 125 -4.56 -6.63 12.19
CA ASP A 125 -4.05 -6.30 13.52
C ASP A 125 -4.86 -5.14 14.13
N ARG A 126 -5.78 -5.49 15.03
CA ARG A 126 -6.64 -4.53 15.72
C ARG A 126 -5.83 -3.48 16.50
N ASP A 127 -4.64 -3.84 17.00
CA ASP A 127 -3.82 -2.96 17.82
C ASP A 127 -3.11 -1.86 16.98
N ARG A 128 -3.15 -1.99 15.65
CA ARG A 128 -2.66 -0.98 14.71
C ARG A 128 -3.72 0.08 14.36
N GLY A 129 -5.00 -0.16 14.58
CA GLY A 129 -6.09 0.81 14.43
C GLY A 129 -6.46 1.20 13.00
N PHE A 130 -6.07 0.44 11.98
CA PHE A 130 -6.41 0.72 10.57
C PHE A 130 -7.85 0.36 10.21
N SER A 131 -8.50 -0.50 11.01
CA SER A 131 -9.86 -0.96 10.78
C SER A 131 -10.76 -0.64 11.95
N PHE A 132 -12.03 -0.38 11.68
CA PHE A 132 -13.09 -0.24 12.69
C PHE A 132 -13.96 -1.49 12.80
N MET A 133 -13.67 -2.53 12.04
CA MET A 133 -14.40 -3.80 12.11
C MET A 133 -14.16 -4.54 13.43
N GLN A 134 -13.04 -4.29 14.05
CA GLN A 134 -12.68 -4.71 15.39
C GLN A 134 -12.23 -3.48 16.19
N ASP A 135 -12.61 -3.43 17.47
CA ASP A 135 -12.22 -2.32 18.32
C ASP A 135 -10.73 -2.41 18.69
N GLY A 136 -10.02 -1.31 18.48
CA GLY A 136 -8.59 -1.18 18.79
C GLY A 136 -8.21 0.27 19.12
N PRO A 137 -6.94 0.53 19.49
CA PRO A 137 -6.43 1.88 19.63
C PRO A 137 -6.59 2.66 18.32
N LEU A 138 -6.94 3.93 18.37
CA LEU A 138 -7.01 4.79 17.20
C LEU A 138 -5.60 5.30 16.84
N ASP A 139 -4.74 4.39 16.35
CA ASP A 139 -3.33 4.66 16.07
C ASP A 139 -3.08 5.04 14.61
N MET A 140 -3.26 4.12 13.68
CA MET A 140 -3.08 4.24 12.23
C MET A 140 -1.65 4.58 11.75
N ARG A 141 -0.63 4.56 12.61
CA ARG A 141 0.76 4.75 12.18
C ARG A 141 1.29 3.51 11.47
N MET A 142 1.86 3.68 10.30
CA MET A 142 2.56 2.59 9.60
C MET A 142 3.92 2.28 10.24
N ASP A 143 4.60 3.30 10.78
CA ASP A 143 5.85 3.17 11.54
C ASP A 143 5.68 3.81 12.92
N ALA A 144 5.26 3.03 13.90
CA ALA A 144 5.10 3.51 15.28
C ALA A 144 6.43 3.85 15.97
N THR A 145 7.56 3.43 15.42
CA THR A 145 8.89 3.71 15.99
C THR A 145 9.42 5.10 15.62
N ARG A 146 9.06 5.60 14.44
CA ARG A 146 9.52 6.90 13.91
C ARG A 146 8.44 7.97 13.92
N GLN A 147 7.17 7.59 13.75
CA GLN A 147 6.05 8.52 13.75
C GLN A 147 5.59 8.84 15.18
N LYS A 148 5.56 10.13 15.53
CA LYS A 148 5.14 10.58 16.87
C LYS A 148 3.61 10.67 17.00
N ALA A 149 2.93 11.20 15.99
CA ALA A 149 1.50 11.45 16.02
C ALA A 149 0.69 10.24 15.55
N SER A 150 -0.14 9.69 16.44
CA SER A 150 -1.18 8.71 16.10
C SER A 150 -2.43 9.41 15.56
N ALA A 151 -3.38 8.66 14.99
CA ALA A 151 -4.67 9.21 14.59
C ALA A 151 -5.42 9.86 15.77
N ALA A 152 -5.35 9.28 16.96
CA ALA A 152 -5.95 9.84 18.16
C ALA A 152 -5.34 11.20 18.53
N SER A 153 -3.99 11.31 18.56
CA SER A 153 -3.33 12.58 18.88
C SER A 153 -3.54 13.62 17.79
N LEU A 154 -3.48 13.22 16.51
CA LEU A 154 -3.74 14.10 15.39
C LEU A 154 -5.16 14.71 15.47
N LEU A 155 -6.17 13.88 15.74
CA LEU A 155 -7.55 14.32 15.91
C LEU A 155 -7.76 15.12 17.20
N ALA A 156 -6.93 14.96 18.23
CA ALA A 156 -7.01 15.74 19.46
C ALA A 156 -6.52 17.19 19.27
N GLU A 157 -5.50 17.40 18.42
CA GLU A 157 -4.77 18.66 18.28
C GLU A 157 -5.24 19.51 17.08
N ALA A 158 -5.61 18.87 15.97
CA ALA A 158 -5.95 19.55 14.72
C ALA A 158 -7.17 20.48 14.86
N SER A 159 -7.16 21.59 14.14
CA SER A 159 -8.32 22.49 13.99
C SER A 159 -9.48 21.85 13.23
N GLU A 160 -10.67 22.43 13.33
CA GLU A 160 -11.85 21.97 12.56
C GLU A 160 -11.58 22.07 11.06
N ASP A 161 -10.93 23.15 10.60
CA ASP A 161 -10.62 23.37 9.19
C ASP A 161 -9.59 22.36 8.65
N GLU A 162 -8.59 21.98 9.44
CA GLU A 162 -7.63 20.95 9.06
C GLU A 162 -8.30 19.58 8.90
N ILE A 163 -9.15 19.21 9.86
CA ILE A 163 -9.90 17.95 9.79
C ILE A 163 -10.85 17.96 8.58
N GLU A 164 -11.59 19.05 8.36
CA GLU A 164 -12.45 19.21 7.18
C GLU A 164 -11.65 19.06 5.88
N SER A 165 -10.48 19.70 5.81
CA SER A 165 -9.58 19.61 4.66
C SER A 165 -9.13 18.17 4.40
N TRP A 166 -8.72 17.42 5.43
CA TRP A 166 -8.35 16.00 5.25
C TRP A 166 -9.52 15.14 4.78
N LEU A 167 -10.68 15.31 5.40
CA LEU A 167 -11.88 14.54 5.05
C LEU A 167 -12.34 14.82 3.62
N SER A 168 -12.31 16.08 3.19
CA SER A 168 -12.71 16.47 1.84
C SER A 168 -11.68 16.08 0.79
N THR A 169 -10.38 16.31 1.07
CA THR A 169 -9.30 16.11 0.09
C THR A 169 -8.87 14.64 0.01
N TYR A 170 -8.69 13.96 1.15
CA TYR A 170 -8.19 12.58 1.20
C TYR A 170 -9.29 11.52 1.28
N GLY A 171 -10.46 11.89 1.80
CA GLY A 171 -11.61 11.01 1.87
C GLY A 171 -12.61 11.17 0.73
N GLU A 172 -12.51 12.26 -0.04
CA GLU A 172 -13.57 12.68 -0.98
C GLU A 172 -14.95 12.63 -0.27
N GLU A 173 -15.00 13.03 1.03
CA GLU A 173 -16.15 12.91 1.92
C GLU A 173 -17.04 14.15 1.81
N ARG A 174 -18.26 13.96 1.30
CA ARG A 174 -19.22 15.07 1.09
C ARG A 174 -19.73 15.70 2.39
N PHE A 175 -19.65 14.98 3.51
CA PHE A 175 -20.06 15.47 4.83
C PHE A 175 -18.88 15.93 5.69
N ALA A 176 -17.73 16.21 5.06
CA ALA A 176 -16.46 16.56 5.72
C ALA A 176 -16.65 17.59 6.86
N ARG A 177 -17.31 18.71 6.58
CA ARG A 177 -17.56 19.77 7.56
C ARG A 177 -18.38 19.30 8.77
N LYS A 178 -19.44 18.51 8.53
CA LYS A 178 -20.27 18.00 9.63
C LYS A 178 -19.48 17.04 10.52
N ILE A 179 -18.68 16.17 9.91
CA ILE A 179 -17.86 15.20 10.63
C ILE A 179 -16.74 15.92 11.40
N ALA A 180 -16.05 16.89 10.78
CA ALA A 180 -15.02 17.69 11.44
C ALA A 180 -15.57 18.42 12.67
N HIS A 181 -16.71 19.09 12.53
CA HIS A 181 -17.42 19.73 13.64
C HIS A 181 -17.75 18.74 14.77
N ALA A 182 -18.26 17.55 14.42
CA ALA A 182 -18.61 16.53 15.41
C ALA A 182 -17.36 16.01 16.15
N ILE A 183 -16.23 15.82 15.45
CA ILE A 183 -14.94 15.41 16.06
C ILE A 183 -14.45 16.46 17.06
N VAL A 184 -14.42 17.73 16.65
CA VAL A 184 -13.99 18.85 17.53
C VAL A 184 -14.92 19.01 18.72
N LYS A 185 -16.23 18.91 18.52
CA LYS A 185 -17.22 18.95 19.61
C LYS A 185 -17.04 17.79 20.59
N GLN A 186 -16.72 16.59 20.10
CA GLN A 186 -16.49 15.39 20.92
C GLN A 186 -15.35 15.57 21.95
N ARG A 187 -14.33 16.38 21.65
CA ARG A 187 -13.21 16.67 22.56
C ARG A 187 -13.64 17.20 23.92
N ARG A 188 -14.77 17.91 23.97
CA ARG A 188 -15.34 18.43 25.22
C ARG A 188 -15.85 17.33 26.16
N PHE A 189 -16.12 16.14 25.60
CA PHE A 189 -16.63 14.96 26.32
C PHE A 189 -15.57 13.87 26.50
N GLY A 190 -14.39 14.08 25.94
CA GLY A 190 -13.25 13.15 25.96
C GLY A 190 -12.65 12.93 24.59
N GLN A 191 -11.41 12.49 24.58
CA GLN A 191 -10.70 12.22 23.33
C GLN A 191 -11.20 10.93 22.66
N LEU A 192 -11.09 10.88 21.34
CA LEU A 192 -11.32 9.67 20.56
C LEU A 192 -10.04 8.79 20.61
N LEU A 193 -10.08 7.76 21.42
CA LEU A 193 -8.94 6.87 21.64
C LEU A 193 -9.09 5.49 20.96
N ARG A 194 -10.31 5.17 20.51
CA ARG A 194 -10.66 3.86 19.97
C ARG A 194 -11.26 3.97 18.56
N THR A 195 -11.01 2.96 17.75
CA THR A 195 -11.52 2.92 16.36
C THR A 195 -13.05 2.94 16.31
N THR A 196 -13.71 2.20 17.18
CA THR A 196 -15.17 2.18 17.27
C THR A 196 -15.76 3.52 17.69
N GLN A 197 -15.12 4.26 18.59
CA GLN A 197 -15.57 5.59 19.00
C GLN A 197 -15.65 6.55 17.81
N LEU A 198 -14.63 6.54 16.95
CA LEU A 198 -14.63 7.36 15.75
C LEU A 198 -15.69 6.88 14.74
N ALA A 199 -15.78 5.57 14.50
CA ALA A 199 -16.76 5.00 13.58
C ALA A 199 -18.19 5.32 13.99
N ASP A 200 -18.53 5.16 15.27
CA ASP A 200 -19.85 5.45 15.84
C ASP A 200 -20.17 6.96 15.78
N LEU A 201 -19.17 7.82 16.01
CA LEU A 201 -19.35 9.27 15.87
C LEU A 201 -19.71 9.64 14.45
N VAL A 202 -19.02 9.09 13.46
CA VAL A 202 -19.30 9.32 12.04
C VAL A 202 -20.68 8.78 11.68
N GLU A 203 -21.02 7.55 12.07
CA GLU A 203 -22.33 6.94 11.77
C GLU A 203 -23.50 7.73 12.33
N ARG A 204 -23.36 8.29 13.55
CA ARG A 204 -24.38 9.18 14.15
C ARG A 204 -24.48 10.56 13.49
N THR A 205 -23.37 11.04 12.90
CA THR A 205 -23.29 12.37 12.29
C THR A 205 -23.85 12.39 10.88
N VAL A 206 -23.68 11.29 10.14
CA VAL A 206 -24.11 11.17 8.74
C VAL A 206 -25.08 10.00 8.60
N SER A 207 -26.24 10.25 8.01
CA SER A 207 -27.20 9.18 7.72
C SER A 207 -26.58 8.17 6.79
N ARG A 208 -26.83 6.87 7.00
CA ARG A 208 -26.46 5.82 6.06
C ARG A 208 -26.99 6.17 4.67
N GLY A 209 -26.10 6.45 3.73
CA GLY A 209 -26.48 6.57 2.33
C GLY A 209 -26.94 5.21 1.80
N MET A 210 -27.74 5.22 0.74
CA MET A 210 -28.19 3.97 0.07
C MET A 210 -27.08 3.20 -0.66
N GLY A 211 -25.78 3.55 -0.45
CA GLY A 211 -24.61 2.89 -1.02
C GLY A 211 -23.94 1.96 -0.01
N GLY A 212 -23.55 0.76 -0.45
CA GLY A 212 -23.15 -0.39 0.36
C GLY A 212 -21.85 -0.30 1.17
N HIS A 213 -21.25 0.89 1.38
CA HIS A 213 -20.06 1.07 2.21
C HIS A 213 -20.42 1.70 3.55
N HIS A 214 -19.71 1.30 4.61
CA HIS A 214 -19.89 1.88 5.94
C HIS A 214 -19.54 3.39 5.91
N PRO A 215 -20.34 4.27 6.55
CA PRO A 215 -20.13 5.73 6.54
C PRO A 215 -18.72 6.15 6.95
N ALA A 216 -18.10 5.45 7.91
CA ALA A 216 -16.77 5.76 8.41
C ALA A 216 -15.62 5.43 7.44
N THR A 217 -15.85 4.64 6.36
CA THR A 217 -14.78 4.17 5.46
C THR A 217 -13.94 5.32 4.91
N ARG A 218 -14.58 6.38 4.41
CA ARG A 218 -13.89 7.55 3.86
C ARG A 218 -13.17 8.37 4.92
N THR A 219 -13.75 8.47 6.11
CA THR A 219 -13.13 9.13 7.26
C THR A 219 -11.86 8.40 7.67
N PHE A 220 -11.90 7.06 7.79
CA PHE A 220 -10.72 6.26 8.14
C PHE A 220 -9.63 6.37 7.07
N GLN A 221 -9.99 6.31 5.79
CA GLN A 221 -9.05 6.55 4.69
C GLN A 221 -8.39 7.93 4.80
N ALA A 222 -9.17 8.99 5.00
CA ALA A 222 -8.66 10.35 5.08
C ALA A 222 -7.66 10.54 6.23
N ILE A 223 -8.01 10.03 7.43
CA ILE A 223 -7.17 10.15 8.61
C ILE A 223 -5.91 9.30 8.44
N ARG A 224 -6.00 8.09 7.89
CA ARG A 224 -4.86 7.23 7.58
C ARG A 224 -3.86 7.94 6.66
N ILE A 225 -4.36 8.51 5.57
CA ILE A 225 -3.52 9.28 4.62
C ILE A 225 -2.86 10.46 5.32
N ALA A 226 -3.58 11.20 6.18
CA ALA A 226 -3.04 12.33 6.92
C ALA A 226 -1.95 11.92 7.91
N VAL A 227 -2.19 10.87 8.73
CA VAL A 227 -1.23 10.34 9.71
C VAL A 227 0.07 9.91 9.04
N ASN A 228 -0.03 9.23 7.89
CA ASN A 228 1.11 8.60 7.23
C ASN A 228 1.70 9.44 6.10
N ARG A 229 1.09 10.58 5.76
CA ARG A 229 1.48 11.43 4.62
C ARG A 229 1.59 10.64 3.32
N GLU A 230 0.66 9.70 3.10
CA GLU A 230 0.76 8.69 2.04
C GLU A 230 0.90 9.30 0.65
N LEU A 231 0.13 10.35 0.34
CA LEU A 231 0.18 10.98 -0.99
C LEU A 231 1.47 11.79 -1.21
N ASP A 232 2.06 12.36 -0.15
CA ASP A 232 3.37 13.03 -0.24
C ASP A 232 4.46 12.00 -0.56
N GLU A 233 4.47 10.88 0.15
CA GLU A 233 5.39 9.78 -0.07
C GLU A 233 5.28 9.23 -1.51
N VAL A 234 4.04 9.00 -2.00
CA VAL A 234 3.82 8.58 -3.38
C VAL A 234 4.35 9.61 -4.38
N SER A 235 4.15 10.90 -4.12
CA SER A 235 4.64 11.96 -4.99
C SER A 235 6.16 11.97 -5.08
N MET A 236 6.86 11.82 -3.93
CA MET A 236 8.32 11.72 -3.87
C MET A 236 8.84 10.48 -4.61
N LEU A 237 8.20 9.33 -4.42
CA LEU A 237 8.54 8.11 -5.15
C LEU A 237 8.44 8.32 -6.67
N LEU A 238 7.32 8.88 -7.13
CA LEU A 238 7.06 9.09 -8.56
C LEU A 238 8.00 10.12 -9.19
N GLU A 239 8.56 11.04 -8.42
CA GLU A 239 9.57 11.98 -8.87
C GLU A 239 10.96 11.32 -9.02
N CYS A 240 11.34 10.43 -8.10
CA CYS A 240 12.66 9.82 -8.07
C CYS A 240 12.75 8.54 -8.92
N ALA A 241 11.74 7.64 -8.82
CA ALA A 241 11.82 6.28 -9.35
C ALA A 241 12.11 6.19 -10.87
N PRO A 242 11.54 7.01 -11.76
CA PRO A 242 11.86 6.92 -13.19
C PRO A 242 13.35 7.12 -13.50
N ARG A 243 14.00 8.01 -12.76
CA ARG A 243 15.43 8.33 -12.95
C ARG A 243 16.38 7.22 -12.52
N LEU A 244 15.90 6.30 -11.65
CA LEU A 244 16.67 5.17 -11.13
C LEU A 244 16.65 3.95 -12.06
N LEU A 245 15.85 3.98 -13.12
CA LEU A 245 15.75 2.87 -14.06
C LEU A 245 16.94 2.84 -15.02
N VAL A 246 17.45 1.63 -15.32
CA VAL A 246 18.29 1.38 -16.49
C VAL A 246 17.47 1.54 -17.77
N ASP A 247 18.12 1.61 -18.93
CA ASP A 247 17.44 1.57 -20.22
C ASP A 247 16.71 0.23 -20.39
N GLY A 248 15.45 0.27 -20.78
CA GLY A 248 14.55 -0.88 -20.80
C GLY A 248 13.96 -1.25 -19.43
N GLY A 249 14.38 -0.61 -18.35
CA GLY A 249 13.87 -0.80 -16.99
C GLY A 249 12.43 -0.33 -16.82
N ARG A 250 11.75 -0.81 -15.77
CA ARG A 250 10.31 -0.59 -15.59
C ARG A 250 9.92 -0.21 -14.17
N LEU A 251 8.98 0.75 -14.07
CA LEU A 251 8.31 1.12 -12.83
C LEU A 251 6.87 0.61 -12.88
N ALA A 252 6.51 -0.29 -11.98
CA ALA A 252 5.17 -0.81 -11.80
C ALA A 252 4.57 -0.28 -10.49
N VAL A 253 3.37 0.32 -10.56
CA VAL A 253 2.70 0.87 -9.38
C VAL A 253 1.25 0.37 -9.33
N ILE A 254 0.87 -0.23 -8.19
CA ILE A 254 -0.49 -0.64 -7.88
C ILE A 254 -1.10 0.40 -6.95
N SER A 255 -2.26 0.93 -7.30
CA SER A 255 -3.03 1.89 -6.51
C SER A 255 -4.39 1.30 -6.14
N PHE A 256 -4.96 1.69 -4.97
CA PHE A 256 -6.23 1.14 -4.46
C PHE A 256 -7.35 2.16 -4.38
N HIS A 257 -7.06 3.44 -4.57
CA HIS A 257 -8.09 4.49 -4.59
C HIS A 257 -7.78 5.57 -5.64
N SER A 258 -8.80 6.38 -5.92
CA SER A 258 -8.80 7.42 -6.96
C SER A 258 -7.66 8.43 -6.84
N LEU A 259 -7.26 8.80 -5.62
CA LEU A 259 -6.23 9.81 -5.38
C LEU A 259 -4.85 9.27 -5.77
N GLU A 260 -4.50 8.05 -5.34
CA GLU A 260 -3.26 7.39 -5.75
C GLU A 260 -3.22 7.19 -7.27
N ASP A 261 -4.27 6.60 -7.84
CA ASP A 261 -4.32 6.36 -9.31
C ASP A 261 -4.17 7.66 -10.11
N ARG A 262 -4.72 8.76 -9.60
CA ARG A 262 -4.61 10.08 -10.22
C ARG A 262 -3.17 10.59 -10.23
N LEU A 263 -2.44 10.45 -9.11
CA LEU A 263 -1.03 10.82 -9.00
C LEU A 263 -0.18 9.98 -9.97
N VAL A 264 -0.28 8.66 -9.90
CA VAL A 264 0.48 7.73 -10.76
C VAL A 264 0.18 7.99 -12.25
N LYS A 265 -1.09 8.10 -12.62
CA LYS A 265 -1.52 8.39 -14.00
C LYS A 265 -0.96 9.70 -14.52
N ASN A 266 -0.96 10.75 -13.71
CA ASN A 266 -0.49 12.07 -14.13
C ASN A 266 1.04 12.08 -14.24
N SER A 267 1.77 11.51 -13.29
CA SER A 267 3.21 11.35 -13.34
C SER A 267 3.63 10.58 -14.60
N PHE A 268 3.10 9.37 -14.80
CA PHE A 268 3.44 8.54 -15.96
C PHE A 268 3.09 9.19 -17.30
N ARG A 269 2.01 9.99 -17.35
CA ARG A 269 1.68 10.76 -18.54
C ARG A 269 2.68 11.88 -18.80
N ASN A 270 3.19 12.52 -17.75
CA ASN A 270 4.17 13.58 -17.88
C ASN A 270 5.52 13.02 -18.33
N GLU A 271 5.98 11.91 -17.74
CA GLU A 271 7.20 11.21 -18.16
C GLU A 271 7.11 10.76 -19.62
N ALA A 272 5.98 10.16 -20.02
CA ALA A 272 5.76 9.71 -21.40
C ALA A 272 5.56 10.83 -22.43
N ARG A 273 5.67 12.12 -22.06
CA ARG A 273 5.77 13.25 -22.99
C ARG A 273 7.20 13.45 -23.47
N SER A 274 8.19 13.03 -22.70
CA SER A 274 9.56 12.87 -23.16
C SER A 274 9.64 11.62 -24.03
N SER A 275 10.58 11.56 -24.98
CA SER A 275 10.82 10.35 -25.79
C SER A 275 11.41 9.19 -25.00
N ASP A 276 11.81 9.43 -23.75
CA ASP A 276 12.58 8.48 -22.94
C ASP A 276 11.70 7.45 -22.22
N PHE A 277 10.38 7.68 -22.15
CA PHE A 277 9.47 6.80 -21.41
C PHE A 277 8.20 6.49 -22.17
N VAL A 278 7.66 5.27 -21.94
CA VAL A 278 6.39 4.82 -22.53
C VAL A 278 5.48 4.21 -21.45
N ASN A 279 4.20 4.58 -21.48
CA ASN A 279 3.17 3.89 -20.72
C ASN A 279 2.87 2.53 -21.35
N VAL A 280 3.29 1.43 -20.72
CA VAL A 280 3.09 0.07 -21.25
C VAL A 280 1.60 -0.25 -21.37
N TYR A 281 0.80 0.13 -20.36
CA TYR A 281 -0.64 -0.08 -20.35
C TYR A 281 -1.38 1.26 -20.24
N LYS A 282 -1.86 1.81 -21.36
CA LYS A 282 -2.51 3.14 -21.42
C LYS A 282 -3.65 3.33 -20.41
N LYS A 283 -4.46 2.29 -20.16
CA LYS A 283 -5.59 2.33 -19.23
C LYS A 283 -5.25 1.77 -17.83
N GLY A 284 -4.07 1.16 -17.67
CA GLY A 284 -3.73 0.32 -16.53
C GLY A 284 -4.44 -1.04 -16.60
N ILE A 285 -3.97 -1.98 -15.77
CA ILE A 285 -4.57 -3.31 -15.59
C ILE A 285 -5.42 -3.29 -14.32
N VAL A 286 -6.55 -3.95 -14.35
CA VAL A 286 -7.43 -4.16 -13.20
C VAL A 286 -7.54 -5.65 -12.92
N PRO A 287 -7.78 -6.07 -11.67
CA PRO A 287 -7.95 -7.48 -11.32
C PRO A 287 -9.08 -8.14 -12.10
N CYS A 288 -8.90 -9.41 -12.42
CA CYS A 288 -9.95 -10.20 -13.04
C CYS A 288 -11.07 -10.53 -12.03
N SER A 289 -12.23 -10.98 -12.52
CA SER A 289 -13.38 -11.31 -11.66
C SER A 289 -13.09 -12.41 -10.64
N ASP A 290 -12.21 -13.34 -10.99
CA ASP A 290 -11.82 -14.46 -10.11
C ASP A 290 -10.95 -13.98 -8.96
N GLU A 291 -9.99 -13.09 -9.25
CA GLU A 291 -9.18 -12.46 -8.22
C GLU A 291 -10.04 -11.62 -7.27
N VAL A 292 -10.98 -10.83 -7.79
CA VAL A 292 -11.90 -10.04 -6.95
C VAL A 292 -12.78 -10.93 -6.06
N ARG A 293 -13.16 -12.12 -6.53
CA ARG A 293 -13.93 -13.08 -5.72
C ARG A 293 -13.11 -13.71 -4.60
N SER A 294 -11.85 -14.05 -4.88
CA SER A 294 -10.94 -14.67 -3.90
C SER A 294 -10.30 -13.65 -2.96
N ASN A 295 -10.06 -12.43 -3.45
CA ASN A 295 -9.48 -11.32 -2.70
C ASN A 295 -10.28 -10.03 -2.93
N THR A 296 -11.30 -9.78 -2.10
CA THR A 296 -12.17 -8.61 -2.24
C THR A 296 -11.45 -7.26 -2.12
N ARG A 297 -10.26 -7.22 -1.53
CA ARG A 297 -9.40 -6.02 -1.41
C ARG A 297 -8.84 -5.60 -2.77
N SER A 298 -8.68 -6.54 -3.71
CA SER A 298 -8.21 -6.25 -5.06
C SER A 298 -9.21 -5.43 -5.89
N ARG A 299 -10.49 -5.39 -5.52
CA ARG A 299 -11.58 -4.81 -6.33
C ARG A 299 -11.30 -3.40 -6.87
N SER A 300 -10.61 -2.57 -6.12
CA SER A 300 -10.29 -1.19 -6.51
C SER A 300 -8.88 -1.03 -7.08
N ALA A 301 -8.10 -2.12 -7.12
CA ALA A 301 -6.71 -2.08 -7.52
C ALA A 301 -6.55 -1.73 -9.00
N ARG A 302 -5.48 -1.00 -9.29
CA ARG A 302 -5.08 -0.67 -10.65
C ARG A 302 -3.56 -0.64 -10.78
N LEU A 303 -3.02 -1.53 -11.60
CA LEU A 303 -1.61 -1.55 -11.95
C LEU A 303 -1.34 -0.62 -13.14
N ARG A 304 -0.33 0.23 -13.00
CA ARG A 304 0.26 1.01 -14.10
C ARG A 304 1.73 0.68 -14.23
N VAL A 305 2.22 0.64 -15.47
CA VAL A 305 3.62 0.34 -15.76
C VAL A 305 4.17 1.39 -16.70
N LEU A 306 5.28 2.02 -16.29
CA LEU A 306 6.10 2.92 -17.09
C LEU A 306 7.38 2.18 -17.51
N SER A 307 7.76 2.24 -18.76
CA SER A 307 9.01 1.68 -19.28
C SER A 307 9.94 2.80 -19.69
N LYS A 308 11.19 2.73 -19.30
CA LYS A 308 12.24 3.57 -19.87
C LYS A 308 12.65 2.97 -21.22
N GLU A 309 12.65 3.78 -22.28
CA GLU A 309 13.06 3.31 -23.59
C GLU A 309 14.57 3.15 -23.68
N THR A 310 15.01 2.27 -24.57
CA THR A 310 16.43 2.11 -24.87
C THR A 310 16.82 3.18 -25.89
N THR A 311 17.75 4.01 -25.54
CA THR A 311 18.33 5.06 -26.42
C THR A 311 19.24 4.43 -27.46
#